data_7a953c907b0f7571dafbac0895eca963
#
_entry.id   7a953c907b0f7571dafbac0895eca963
#
_cell.length_a   1.000
_cell.length_b   1.000
_cell.length_c   1.000
_cell.angle_alpha   90.00
_cell.angle_beta   90.00
_cell.angle_gamma   90.00
#
_symmetry.space_group_name_H-M   'P 1'
#
loop_
_entity.id
_entity.type
_entity.pdbx_description
1 polymer ?
#
loop_
_entity_poly.entity_id
_entity_poly.type
_entity_poly.pdbx_seq_one_letter_code
_entity_poly.pdbx_strand_id
1 'polypeptide(L)'
;MVLDFNLLKITTPSLKTGDILLFDEHPTCCCMNFLDSCIKCCTREPYSHTALVIVNPPWKDDNNTSIPNGTYVWESSYHGKDWPDIQNGKTQFGVQLQPIELYSKKYPGHDSIWVRRLKTTKWFKQTDKLEKINNDTKNKSYDINICDWLAALFKNRCYKRRTKSFYCSAFVS
;
A
#
# COMPACT_ATOMS: atom_id res chain seq x y z
N MET A 1 -9.53 9.51 -10.72
CA MET A 1 -10.00 8.40 -11.59
C MET A 1 -10.33 7.25 -10.67
N VAL A 2 -11.56 6.80 -10.67
CA VAL A 2 -12.01 5.63 -9.88
C VAL A 2 -11.67 4.39 -10.69
N LEU A 3 -11.11 3.36 -10.05
CA LEU A 3 -10.94 2.05 -10.67
C LEU A 3 -12.21 1.24 -10.47
N ASP A 4 -12.86 0.87 -11.55
CA ASP A 4 -13.91 -0.14 -11.55
C ASP A 4 -13.26 -1.51 -11.78
N PHE A 5 -13.21 -2.33 -10.75
CA PHE A 5 -12.59 -3.66 -10.81
C PHE A 5 -13.35 -4.66 -11.68
N ASN A 6 -14.63 -4.44 -11.96
CA ASN A 6 -15.36 -5.26 -12.93
C ASN A 6 -14.87 -5.00 -14.36
N LEU A 7 -14.30 -3.82 -14.62
CA LEU A 7 -13.63 -3.44 -15.86
C LEU A 7 -12.14 -3.79 -15.90
N LEU A 8 -11.54 -4.25 -14.78
CA LEU A 8 -10.12 -4.62 -14.70
C LEU A 8 -9.72 -5.74 -15.68
N LYS A 9 -10.65 -6.58 -16.12
CA LYS A 9 -10.41 -7.55 -17.21
C LYS A 9 -10.23 -6.90 -18.57
N ILE A 10 -10.66 -5.66 -18.76
CA ILE A 10 -10.71 -5.00 -20.07
C ILE A 10 -9.87 -3.73 -20.13
N THR A 11 -9.67 -3.06 -18.99
CA THR A 11 -9.05 -1.73 -18.99
C THR A 11 -8.12 -1.52 -17.77
N THR A 12 -7.17 -2.40 -17.51
CA THR A 12 -5.96 -1.95 -16.83
C THR A 12 -5.04 -1.20 -17.83
N PRO A 13 -5.56 -0.15 -18.52
CA PRO A 13 -4.69 0.59 -19.35
C PRO A 13 -3.85 1.39 -18.38
N SER A 14 -2.71 0.85 -18.11
CA SER A 14 -1.67 1.75 -17.71
C SER A 14 -1.56 2.17 -16.26
N LEU A 15 -1.82 1.29 -15.27
CA LEU A 15 -1.16 1.48 -13.98
C LEU A 15 0.34 1.44 -14.22
N LYS A 16 1.05 2.38 -13.60
CA LYS A 16 2.50 2.51 -13.74
C LYS A 16 3.15 2.44 -12.37
N THR A 17 4.36 1.92 -12.34
CA THR A 17 5.17 2.00 -11.13
C THR A 17 5.21 3.43 -10.61
N GLY A 18 4.82 3.61 -9.35
CA GLY A 18 4.72 4.91 -8.70
C GLY A 18 3.31 5.51 -8.67
N ASP A 19 2.32 4.92 -9.33
CA ASP A 19 0.93 5.31 -9.10
C ASP A 19 0.55 4.96 -7.66
N ILE A 20 -0.20 5.85 -7.01
CA ILE A 20 -0.69 5.65 -5.64
C ILE A 20 -2.14 5.22 -5.72
N LEU A 21 -2.45 4.12 -5.05
CA LEU A 21 -3.83 3.67 -4.81
C LEU A 21 -4.31 4.24 -3.48
N LEU A 22 -5.54 4.73 -3.46
CA LEU A 22 -6.23 5.26 -2.29
C LEU A 22 -7.49 4.44 -2.10
N PHE A 23 -7.66 3.84 -0.92
CA PHE A 23 -8.73 2.90 -0.63
C PHE A 23 -9.72 3.50 0.36
N ASP A 24 -11.00 3.38 0.03
CA ASP A 24 -12.10 3.57 0.97
C ASP A 24 -12.33 2.24 1.68
N GLU A 25 -11.69 2.06 2.83
CA GLU A 25 -11.80 0.84 3.60
C GLU A 25 -12.99 0.89 4.55
N HIS A 26 -13.63 -0.27 4.74
CA HIS A 26 -14.69 -0.49 5.73
C HIS A 26 -14.30 -1.70 6.59
N PRO A 27 -13.38 -1.51 7.56
CA PRO A 27 -12.93 -2.62 8.40
C PRO A 27 -14.07 -3.21 9.22
N THR A 28 -14.12 -4.52 9.32
CA THR A 28 -15.15 -5.23 10.11
C THR A 28 -14.91 -5.17 11.62
N CYS A 29 -13.66 -4.93 12.04
CA CYS A 29 -13.30 -4.78 13.46
C CYS A 29 -13.67 -3.38 13.95
N CYS A 30 -14.38 -3.29 15.08
CA CYS A 30 -14.86 -2.02 15.64
C CYS A 30 -13.74 -1.00 15.93
N CYS A 31 -12.59 -1.43 16.42
CA CYS A 31 -11.47 -0.54 16.71
C CYS A 31 -10.83 0.01 15.41
N MET A 32 -10.69 -0.82 14.38
CA MET A 32 -10.17 -0.39 13.08
C MET A 32 -11.17 0.49 12.34
N ASN A 33 -12.46 0.20 12.45
CA ASN A 33 -13.52 1.04 11.88
C ASN A 33 -13.54 2.44 12.53
N PHE A 34 -13.33 2.52 13.84
CA PHE A 34 -13.18 3.80 14.53
C PHE A 34 -11.98 4.59 14.02
N LEU A 35 -10.81 3.96 13.86
CA LEU A 35 -9.61 4.60 13.33
C LEU A 35 -9.80 5.05 11.88
N ASP A 36 -10.40 4.23 11.04
CA ASP A 36 -10.77 4.57 9.67
C ASP A 36 -11.65 5.83 9.62
N SER A 37 -12.70 5.85 10.44
CA SER A 37 -13.60 7.00 10.55
C SER A 37 -12.87 8.26 11.05
N CYS A 38 -11.95 8.13 12.01
CA CYS A 38 -11.13 9.25 12.47
C CYS A 38 -10.23 9.78 11.35
N ILE A 39 -9.57 8.91 10.59
CA ILE A 39 -8.72 9.32 9.46
C ILE A 39 -9.56 10.09 8.44
N LYS A 40 -10.69 9.53 8.00
CA LYS A 40 -11.59 10.17 7.02
C LYS A 40 -12.11 11.53 7.53
N CYS A 41 -12.51 11.60 8.79
CA CYS A 41 -12.97 12.85 9.42
C CYS A 41 -11.86 13.92 9.48
N CYS A 42 -10.66 13.55 9.94
CA CYS A 42 -9.55 14.50 10.10
C CYS A 42 -8.96 14.95 8.77
N THR A 43 -8.92 14.07 7.77
CA THR A 43 -8.41 14.40 6.43
C THR A 43 -9.46 15.03 5.54
N ARG A 44 -10.76 14.88 5.87
CA ARG A 44 -11.92 15.25 5.03
C ARG A 44 -11.90 14.54 3.67
N GLU A 45 -11.37 13.34 3.65
CA GLU A 45 -11.24 12.53 2.44
C GLU A 45 -11.96 11.19 2.63
N PRO A 46 -12.51 10.59 1.57
CA PRO A 46 -13.25 9.35 1.68
C PRO A 46 -12.37 8.11 1.84
N TYR A 47 -11.06 8.23 1.71
CA TYR A 47 -10.11 7.13 1.81
C TYR A 47 -9.28 7.18 3.09
N SER A 48 -8.93 6.02 3.60
CA SER A 48 -8.17 5.84 4.85
C SER A 48 -6.91 5.02 4.68
N HIS A 49 -6.76 4.32 3.55
CA HIS A 49 -5.58 3.51 3.26
C HIS A 49 -4.93 3.91 1.94
N THR A 50 -3.61 3.74 1.85
CA THR A 50 -2.81 4.06 0.67
C THR A 50 -1.80 2.96 0.37
N ALA A 51 -1.56 2.72 -0.91
CA ALA A 51 -0.54 1.80 -1.39
C ALA A 51 0.15 2.33 -2.65
N LEU A 52 1.30 1.75 -2.98
CA LEU A 52 2.07 2.07 -4.17
C LEU A 52 1.92 0.97 -5.21
N VAL A 53 1.78 1.33 -6.47
CA VAL A 53 1.79 0.37 -7.59
C VAL A 53 3.23 0.10 -8.01
N ILE A 54 3.55 -1.18 -8.18
CA ILE A 54 4.80 -1.64 -8.79
C ILE A 54 4.44 -2.54 -9.98
N VAL A 55 4.93 -2.18 -11.15
CA VAL A 55 4.78 -2.98 -12.37
C VAL A 55 6.09 -3.66 -12.67
N ASN A 56 6.07 -4.97 -12.79
CA ASN A 56 7.25 -5.82 -13.03
C ASN A 56 8.36 -5.52 -12.01
N PRO A 57 8.19 -5.94 -10.73
CA PRO A 57 9.16 -5.68 -9.67
C PRO A 57 10.58 -6.05 -10.12
N PRO A 58 11.58 -5.16 -9.99
CA PRO A 58 12.94 -5.43 -10.46
C PRO A 58 13.76 -6.29 -9.51
N TRP A 59 13.20 -6.65 -8.35
CA TRP A 59 13.88 -7.44 -7.33
C TRP A 59 13.40 -8.89 -7.30
N LYS A 60 14.11 -9.71 -6.55
CA LYS A 60 13.83 -11.12 -6.33
C LYS A 60 13.12 -11.36 -5.00
N ASP A 61 12.46 -12.49 -4.88
CA ASP A 61 11.91 -13.00 -3.62
C ASP A 61 13.03 -13.47 -2.65
N ASP A 62 12.65 -13.91 -1.45
CA ASP A 62 13.60 -14.38 -0.44
C ASP A 62 14.29 -15.71 -0.83
N ASN A 63 13.77 -16.43 -1.83
CA ASN A 63 14.37 -17.61 -2.41
C ASN A 63 15.30 -17.30 -3.60
N ASN A 64 15.60 -16.02 -3.83
CA ASN A 64 16.39 -15.54 -4.97
C ASN A 64 15.75 -15.83 -6.35
N THR A 65 14.43 -16.02 -6.38
CA THR A 65 13.64 -16.23 -7.60
C THR A 65 13.06 -14.89 -8.08
N SER A 66 13.07 -14.68 -9.40
CA SER A 66 12.45 -13.48 -9.97
C SER A 66 10.95 -13.49 -9.74
N ILE A 67 10.43 -12.38 -9.23
CA ILE A 67 8.98 -12.19 -9.10
C ILE A 67 8.37 -12.17 -10.51
N PRO A 68 7.26 -12.89 -10.75
CA PRO A 68 6.62 -12.92 -12.06
C PRO A 68 6.27 -11.52 -12.57
N ASN A 69 6.31 -11.35 -13.88
CA ASN A 69 5.85 -10.10 -14.49
C ASN A 69 4.37 -9.87 -14.18
N GLY A 70 4.03 -8.66 -13.78
CA GLY A 70 2.66 -8.32 -13.40
C GLY A 70 2.56 -6.96 -12.72
N THR A 71 1.35 -6.63 -12.30
CA THR A 71 1.08 -5.41 -11.53
C THR A 71 0.83 -5.78 -10.07
N TYR A 72 1.54 -5.12 -9.19
CA TYR A 72 1.53 -5.41 -7.77
C TYR A 72 1.18 -4.17 -6.96
N VAL A 73 0.60 -4.39 -5.81
CA VAL A 73 0.34 -3.40 -4.76
C VAL A 73 1.37 -3.59 -3.68
N TRP A 74 2.15 -2.55 -3.43
CA TRP A 74 3.17 -2.51 -2.39
C TRP A 74 2.70 -1.59 -1.28
N GLU A 75 2.47 -2.14 -0.12
CA GLU A 75 1.80 -1.44 0.98
C GLU A 75 2.32 -1.85 2.34
N SER A 76 2.03 -1.04 3.35
CA SER A 76 2.06 -1.48 4.74
C SER A 76 0.62 -1.63 5.22
N SER A 77 0.21 -2.87 5.52
CA SER A 77 -1.18 -3.23 5.77
C SER A 77 -1.29 -4.26 6.89
N TYR A 78 -2.48 -4.36 7.48
CA TYR A 78 -2.83 -5.42 8.43
C TYR A 78 -3.61 -6.58 7.79
N HIS A 79 -3.84 -6.52 6.49
CA HIS A 79 -4.63 -7.52 5.76
C HIS A 79 -3.89 -8.82 5.44
N GLY A 80 -2.62 -8.90 5.79
CA GLY A 80 -1.76 -10.06 5.49
C GLY A 80 -2.17 -11.39 6.10
N LYS A 81 -3.28 -11.44 6.87
CA LYS A 81 -3.82 -12.72 7.35
C LYS A 81 -4.37 -13.59 6.23
N ASP A 82 -4.91 -12.95 5.19
CA ASP A 82 -5.63 -13.65 4.14
C ASP A 82 -4.76 -13.94 2.91
N TRP A 83 -3.68 -13.16 2.73
CA TRP A 83 -2.83 -13.24 1.56
C TRP A 83 -1.35 -13.24 1.94
N PRO A 84 -0.62 -14.33 1.65
CA PRO A 84 0.82 -14.35 1.85
C PRO A 84 1.51 -13.30 0.98
N ASP A 85 2.51 -12.61 1.55
CA ASP A 85 3.39 -11.74 0.78
C ASP A 85 4.11 -12.57 -0.29
N ILE A 86 4.03 -12.12 -1.54
CA ILE A 86 4.65 -12.84 -2.66
C ILE A 86 6.17 -12.93 -2.56
N GLN A 87 6.80 -12.09 -1.74
CA GLN A 87 8.25 -12.06 -1.59
C GLN A 87 8.78 -13.14 -0.64
N ASN A 88 8.00 -13.54 0.37
CA ASN A 88 8.47 -14.46 1.41
C ASN A 88 7.48 -15.59 1.71
N GLY A 89 6.30 -15.60 1.08
CA GLY A 89 5.25 -16.60 1.29
C GLY A 89 4.59 -16.55 2.68
N LYS A 90 4.84 -15.49 3.47
CA LYS A 90 4.32 -15.38 4.84
C LYS A 90 3.17 -14.41 4.92
N THR A 91 2.19 -14.72 5.73
CA THR A 91 1.18 -13.76 6.14
C THR A 91 1.79 -12.84 7.19
N GLN A 92 1.74 -11.54 6.95
CA GLN A 92 2.36 -10.58 7.87
C GLN A 92 1.50 -9.34 8.06
N PHE A 93 1.77 -8.68 9.18
CA PHE A 93 1.16 -7.43 9.56
C PHE A 93 2.22 -6.33 9.35
N GLY A 94 2.25 -5.74 8.17
CA GLY A 94 3.28 -4.77 7.81
C GLY A 94 3.47 -4.60 6.31
N VAL A 95 4.73 -4.33 5.93
CA VAL A 95 5.09 -4.10 4.52
C VAL A 95 5.02 -5.41 3.74
N GLN A 96 4.26 -5.40 2.65
CA GLN A 96 4.01 -6.57 1.79
C GLN A 96 3.82 -6.18 0.34
N LEU A 97 4.06 -7.12 -0.56
CA LEU A 97 3.83 -7.01 -1.99
C LEU A 97 2.77 -8.03 -2.40
N GLN A 98 1.67 -7.56 -2.99
CA GLN A 98 0.52 -8.39 -3.35
C GLN A 98 0.13 -8.21 -4.81
N PRO A 99 -0.27 -9.28 -5.53
CA PRO A 99 -0.85 -9.13 -6.86
C PRO A 99 -2.11 -8.27 -6.82
N ILE A 100 -2.25 -7.35 -7.78
CA ILE A 100 -3.39 -6.42 -7.81
C ILE A 100 -4.74 -7.13 -7.97
N GLU A 101 -4.73 -8.31 -8.58
CA GLU A 101 -5.92 -9.14 -8.79
C GLU A 101 -6.61 -9.57 -7.50
N LEU A 102 -5.87 -9.65 -6.39
CA LEU A 102 -6.44 -9.98 -5.08
C LEU A 102 -7.37 -8.87 -4.59
N TYR A 103 -7.05 -7.62 -4.94
CA TYR A 103 -7.85 -6.47 -4.52
C TYR A 103 -9.21 -6.42 -5.20
N SER A 104 -9.32 -6.91 -6.45
CA SER A 104 -10.61 -7.03 -7.13
C SER A 104 -11.58 -7.99 -6.44
N LYS A 105 -11.04 -8.98 -5.73
CA LYS A 105 -11.84 -9.94 -4.96
C LYS A 105 -12.25 -9.40 -3.60
N LYS A 106 -11.38 -8.58 -3.01
CA LYS A 106 -11.58 -8.02 -1.66
C LYS A 106 -12.56 -6.85 -1.65
N TYR A 107 -12.57 -6.06 -2.72
CA TYR A 107 -13.39 -4.86 -2.85
C TYR A 107 -14.49 -5.04 -3.92
N PRO A 108 -15.45 -6.00 -3.73
CA PRO A 108 -16.48 -6.26 -4.73
C PRO A 108 -17.56 -5.18 -4.65
N GLY A 109 -17.38 -4.09 -5.37
CA GLY A 109 -18.47 -3.19 -5.73
C GLY A 109 -18.93 -2.15 -4.69
N HIS A 110 -18.44 -2.16 -3.46
CA HIS A 110 -18.82 -1.20 -2.42
C HIS A 110 -17.68 -0.28 -2.00
N ASP A 111 -16.45 -0.75 -2.11
CA ASP A 111 -15.28 0.02 -1.76
C ASP A 111 -14.68 0.63 -3.01
N SER A 112 -14.45 1.93 -2.98
CA SER A 112 -13.87 2.63 -4.11
C SER A 112 -12.35 2.68 -3.99
N ILE A 113 -11.68 2.48 -5.11
CA ILE A 113 -10.24 2.68 -5.21
C ILE A 113 -9.96 3.80 -6.19
N TRP A 114 -9.27 4.82 -5.72
CA TRP A 114 -8.82 5.92 -6.55
C TRP A 114 -7.36 5.76 -6.92
N VAL A 115 -7.02 6.20 -8.10
CA VAL A 115 -5.63 6.24 -8.57
C VAL A 115 -5.16 7.68 -8.60
N ARG A 116 -4.07 7.96 -7.89
CA ARG A 116 -3.35 9.22 -7.98
C ARG A 116 -2.07 8.99 -8.77
N ARG A 117 -2.01 9.57 -9.96
CA ARG A 117 -0.88 9.43 -10.87
C ARG A 117 0.24 10.40 -10.53
N LEU A 118 1.47 9.93 -10.50
CA LEU A 118 2.63 10.78 -10.40
C LEU A 118 2.82 11.60 -11.68
N LYS A 119 3.14 12.89 -11.50
CA LYS A 119 3.47 13.77 -12.61
C LYS A 119 4.81 13.42 -13.27
N THR A 120 5.71 12.78 -12.55
CA THR A 120 7.02 12.37 -13.04
C THR A 120 7.38 10.97 -12.56
N THR A 121 7.85 10.14 -13.47
CA THR A 121 8.29 8.76 -13.18
C THR A 121 9.81 8.63 -13.12
N LYS A 122 10.55 9.75 -13.13
CA LYS A 122 12.03 9.73 -13.17
C LYS A 122 12.65 8.91 -12.04
N TRP A 123 12.06 8.96 -10.84
CA TRP A 123 12.51 8.22 -9.67
C TRP A 123 12.35 6.71 -9.81
N PHE A 124 11.25 6.27 -10.40
CA PHE A 124 10.90 4.85 -10.54
C PHE A 124 11.58 4.15 -11.71
N LYS A 125 12.33 4.91 -12.54
CA LYS A 125 13.19 4.33 -13.57
C LYS A 125 14.53 3.82 -13.01
N GLN A 126 14.83 4.13 -11.75
CA GLN A 126 16.07 3.71 -11.08
C GLN A 126 15.77 2.41 -10.31
N THR A 127 15.84 1.29 -11.02
CA THR A 127 15.57 -0.06 -10.48
C THR A 127 16.36 -0.36 -9.21
N ASP A 128 17.63 0.01 -9.18
CA ASP A 128 18.53 -0.22 -8.04
C ASP A 128 18.05 0.47 -6.76
N LYS A 129 17.45 1.67 -6.91
CA LYS A 129 16.90 2.39 -5.76
C LYS A 129 15.64 1.74 -5.24
N LEU A 130 14.76 1.26 -6.13
CA LEU A 130 13.55 0.55 -5.73
C LEU A 130 13.90 -0.75 -5.01
N GLU A 131 14.86 -1.51 -5.55
CA GLU A 131 15.34 -2.73 -4.91
C GLU A 131 15.94 -2.45 -3.52
N LYS A 132 16.77 -1.40 -3.41
CA LYS A 132 17.30 -0.98 -2.11
C LYS A 132 16.20 -0.62 -1.14
N ILE A 133 15.21 0.18 -1.54
CA ILE A 133 14.08 0.54 -0.68
C ILE A 133 13.31 -0.72 -0.26
N ASN A 134 13.08 -1.65 -1.20
CA ASN A 134 12.45 -2.91 -0.87
C ASN A 134 13.23 -3.69 0.18
N ASN A 135 14.55 -3.84 0.01
CA ASN A 135 15.40 -4.53 0.96
C ASN A 135 15.43 -3.86 2.34
N ASP A 136 15.36 -2.54 2.37
CA ASP A 136 15.31 -1.75 3.61
C ASP A 136 13.95 -1.80 4.31
N THR A 137 12.87 -2.11 3.60
CA THR A 137 11.48 -2.02 4.12
C THR A 137 10.77 -3.36 4.22
N LYS A 138 11.13 -4.37 3.43
CA LYS A 138 10.52 -5.70 3.50
C LYS A 138 10.63 -6.26 4.91
N ASN A 139 9.64 -7.03 5.34
CA ASN A 139 9.54 -7.62 6.69
C ASN A 139 9.38 -6.60 7.84
N LYS A 140 9.21 -5.31 7.57
CA LYS A 140 8.90 -4.35 8.62
C LYS A 140 7.44 -4.44 9.01
N SER A 141 7.21 -4.38 10.32
CA SER A 141 5.86 -4.46 10.89
C SER A 141 5.04 -3.20 10.63
N TYR A 142 3.73 -3.36 10.67
CA TYR A 142 2.80 -2.23 10.67
C TYR A 142 2.94 -1.41 11.94
N ASP A 143 2.91 -0.10 11.82
CA ASP A 143 2.97 0.80 12.98
C ASP A 143 1.57 1.06 13.52
N ILE A 144 1.28 0.49 14.68
CA ILE A 144 0.02 0.70 15.41
C ILE A 144 0.14 1.78 16.49
N ASN A 145 1.23 2.55 16.51
CA ASN A 145 1.42 3.58 17.50
C ASN A 145 0.53 4.79 17.21
N ILE A 146 -0.50 4.96 18.01
CA ILE A 146 -1.46 6.07 17.89
C ILE A 146 -0.76 7.44 17.98
N CYS A 147 0.33 7.56 18.76
CA CYS A 147 1.07 8.82 18.85
C CYS A 147 1.74 9.20 17.52
N ASP A 148 2.23 8.23 16.76
CA ASP A 148 2.82 8.48 15.44
C ASP A 148 1.75 8.94 14.44
N TRP A 149 0.55 8.36 14.51
CA TRP A 149 -0.59 8.76 13.69
C TRP A 149 -1.09 10.16 14.03
N LEU A 150 -1.24 10.46 15.32
CA LEU A 150 -1.62 11.81 15.77
C LEU A 150 -0.57 12.85 15.37
N ALA A 151 0.72 12.54 15.54
CA ALA A 151 1.80 13.43 15.11
C ALA A 151 1.76 13.72 13.61
N ALA A 152 1.43 12.71 12.80
CA ALA A 152 1.26 12.88 11.36
C ALA A 152 0.03 13.74 11.01
N LEU A 153 -1.11 13.51 11.68
CA LEU A 153 -2.33 14.29 11.49
C LEU A 153 -2.14 15.77 11.84
N PHE A 154 -1.47 16.04 12.95
CA PHE A 154 -1.21 17.42 13.41
C PHE A 154 0.03 18.05 12.79
N LYS A 155 0.65 17.40 11.79
CA LYS A 155 1.87 17.88 11.12
C LYS A 155 2.98 18.28 12.09
N ASN A 156 3.12 17.54 13.19
CA ASN A 156 4.12 17.83 14.21
C ASN A 156 5.52 17.51 13.67
N ARG A 157 6.22 18.56 13.22
CA ARG A 157 7.56 18.46 12.63
C ARG A 157 8.64 18.06 13.64
N CYS A 158 8.36 18.18 14.91
CA CYS A 158 9.32 17.83 15.99
C CYS A 158 9.32 16.34 16.31
N TYR A 159 8.37 15.58 15.79
CA TYR A 159 8.28 14.16 16.06
C TYR A 159 9.25 13.39 15.15
N LYS A 160 10.20 12.68 15.75
CA LYS A 160 11.19 11.90 15.00
C LYS A 160 10.53 10.64 14.43
N ARG A 161 10.42 10.54 13.11
CA ARG A 161 9.87 9.36 12.43
C ARG A 161 10.64 8.09 12.84
N ARG A 162 9.88 7.06 13.19
CA ARG A 162 10.43 5.73 13.41
C ARG A 162 10.63 5.04 12.07
N THR A 163 11.75 4.33 11.91
CA THR A 163 12.08 3.60 10.68
C THR A 163 11.94 2.08 10.84
N LYS A 164 11.50 1.63 12.02
CA LYS A 164 11.34 0.20 12.35
C LYS A 164 10.00 -0.37 11.91
N SER A 165 8.99 0.48 11.79
CA SER A 165 7.62 0.12 11.41
C SER A 165 7.01 1.23 10.56
N PHE A 166 6.02 0.90 9.72
CA PHE A 166 5.35 1.84 8.86
C PHE A 166 3.83 1.64 8.92
N TYR A 167 3.08 2.73 9.03
CA TYR A 167 1.68 2.75 8.66
C TYR A 167 1.53 3.11 7.18
N CYS A 168 0.38 2.85 6.57
CA CYS A 168 0.18 2.92 5.12
C CYS A 168 0.67 4.23 4.48
N SER A 169 0.27 5.39 4.97
CA SER A 169 0.67 6.68 4.39
C SER A 169 2.15 7.03 4.67
N ALA A 170 2.73 6.57 5.79
CA ALA A 170 4.15 6.76 6.07
C ALA A 170 5.03 5.90 5.15
N PHE A 171 4.52 4.76 4.69
CA PHE A 171 5.22 3.91 3.74
C PHE A 171 5.31 4.54 2.35
N VAL A 172 4.26 5.22 1.91
CA VAL A 172 4.16 5.84 0.58
C VAL A 172 4.79 7.24 0.54
N SER A 173 5.01 7.89 1.67
CA SER A 173 5.56 9.25 1.77
C SER A 173 7.09 9.29 1.78
#